data_167dd46c7e9c5a1f0ede1224d2f7c22b
#
_entry.id   167dd46c7e9c5a1f0ede1224d2f7c22b
#
_cell.length_a   1.000
_cell.length_b   1.000
_cell.length_c   1.000
_cell.angle_alpha   90.00
_cell.angle_beta   90.00
_cell.angle_gamma   90.00
#
_symmetry.space_group_name_H-M   'P 1'
#
loop_
_entity.id
_entity.type
_entity.pdbx_description
1 polymer ?
#
loop_
_entity_poly.entity_id
_entity_poly.type
_entity_poly.pdbx_seq_one_letter_code
_entity_poly.pdbx_strand_id
1 'polypeptide(L)'
;MTKNILLDYLTKLIDIAHEWGLYLLIDPHQDVWSRFTGGDGAPQWTLDACGFKTDDESLFHETGCAVLHKYIDGIKPKMLWPTNYCKLITGIMFTLFFAGDTYAPGQTVAGTNESFQAHLQRNYMDYLKAVAKAVKAKDNVIGFGSMNEPSSGFVGQCDLNKTTSPAPLGHVLSTFESMQLGIGMKVKAPFFPSPFIFRSIDTLNQHQKSVWKSESEDVWRNAGVYTIGNDARPILVNSNFTLP
;
A
#
# COMPACT_ATOMS: atom_id res chain seq x y z
N MET A 1 4.10 -17.14 -12.49
CA MET A 1 3.03 -17.59 -13.41
C MET A 1 3.10 -16.72 -14.66
N THR A 2 3.19 -17.30 -15.84
CA THR A 2 3.25 -16.49 -17.08
C THR A 2 1.88 -15.84 -17.35
N LYS A 3 1.89 -14.66 -17.98
CA LYS A 3 0.68 -13.89 -18.33
C LYS A 3 -0.38 -14.77 -19.04
N ASN A 4 0.03 -15.66 -19.90
CA ASN A 4 -0.86 -16.55 -20.66
C ASN A 4 -1.58 -17.56 -19.76
N ILE A 5 -0.90 -18.18 -18.79
CA ILE A 5 -1.52 -19.16 -17.88
C ILE A 5 -2.68 -18.56 -17.09
N LEU A 6 -2.54 -17.32 -16.60
CA LEU A 6 -3.62 -16.65 -15.87
C LEU A 6 -4.82 -16.33 -16.77
N LEU A 7 -4.57 -15.83 -17.96
CA LEU A 7 -5.64 -15.51 -18.91
C LEU A 7 -6.35 -16.78 -19.42
N ASP A 8 -5.61 -17.85 -19.68
CA ASP A 8 -6.16 -19.15 -20.07
C ASP A 8 -7.04 -19.74 -18.95
N TYR A 9 -6.59 -19.62 -17.69
CA TYR A 9 -7.38 -20.05 -16.54
C TYR A 9 -8.69 -19.24 -16.44
N LEU A 10 -8.60 -17.91 -16.53
CA LEU A 10 -9.75 -17.00 -16.46
C LEU A 10 -10.76 -17.34 -17.56
N THR A 11 -10.33 -17.47 -18.81
CA THR A 11 -11.22 -17.77 -19.93
C THR A 11 -11.90 -19.12 -19.78
N LYS A 12 -11.17 -20.15 -19.31
CA LYS A 12 -11.73 -21.46 -19.02
C LYS A 12 -12.78 -21.41 -17.88
N LEU A 13 -12.54 -20.64 -16.84
CA LEU A 13 -13.50 -20.45 -15.75
C LEU A 13 -14.79 -19.79 -16.26
N ILE A 14 -14.65 -18.78 -17.13
CA ILE A 14 -15.78 -18.09 -17.75
C ILE A 14 -16.61 -19.05 -18.62
N ASP A 15 -15.96 -19.94 -19.40
CA ASP A 15 -16.64 -20.93 -20.22
C ASP A 15 -17.44 -21.93 -19.35
N ILE A 16 -16.84 -22.44 -18.28
CA ILE A 16 -17.53 -23.31 -17.33
C ILE A 16 -18.75 -22.57 -16.72
N ALA A 17 -18.60 -21.32 -16.30
CA ALA A 17 -19.70 -20.53 -15.77
C ALA A 17 -20.82 -20.35 -16.80
N HIS A 18 -20.48 -20.18 -18.08
CA HIS A 18 -21.46 -20.09 -19.18
C HIS A 18 -22.28 -21.38 -19.34
N GLU A 19 -21.64 -22.54 -19.28
CA GLU A 19 -22.32 -23.86 -19.33
C GLU A 19 -23.38 -24.01 -18.21
N TRP A 20 -23.17 -23.34 -17.07
CA TRP A 20 -24.11 -23.33 -15.95
C TRP A 20 -25.10 -22.15 -15.96
N GLY A 21 -25.13 -21.37 -17.04
CA GLY A 21 -26.01 -20.21 -17.18
C GLY A 21 -25.67 -19.03 -16.26
N LEU A 22 -24.42 -18.95 -15.77
CA LEU A 22 -23.96 -17.89 -14.88
C LEU A 22 -23.41 -16.71 -15.67
N TYR A 23 -23.80 -15.51 -15.25
CA TYR A 23 -23.21 -14.25 -15.74
C TYR A 23 -22.14 -13.78 -14.74
N LEU A 24 -21.09 -13.17 -15.27
CA LEU A 24 -19.90 -12.78 -14.51
C LEU A 24 -19.62 -11.29 -14.63
N LEU A 25 -19.29 -10.66 -13.50
CA LEU A 25 -18.66 -9.35 -13.42
C LEU A 25 -17.17 -9.57 -13.12
N ILE A 26 -16.29 -8.98 -13.92
CA ILE A 26 -14.85 -9.03 -13.66
C ILE A 26 -14.51 -7.89 -12.72
N ASP A 27 -14.10 -8.21 -11.50
CA ASP A 27 -13.72 -7.23 -10.50
C ASP A 27 -12.24 -7.37 -10.14
N PRO A 28 -11.38 -6.39 -10.52
CA PRO A 28 -9.98 -6.38 -10.15
C PRO A 28 -9.83 -6.17 -8.65
N HIS A 29 -9.64 -7.27 -7.93
CA HIS A 29 -9.56 -7.25 -6.48
C HIS A 29 -8.19 -6.83 -5.97
N GLN A 30 -8.18 -6.06 -4.92
CA GLN A 30 -7.05 -5.76 -4.06
C GLN A 30 -7.53 -5.55 -2.63
N ASP A 31 -6.70 -5.90 -1.67
CA ASP A 31 -6.82 -5.51 -0.27
C ASP A 31 -5.49 -4.94 0.20
N VAL A 32 -5.53 -3.73 0.75
CA VAL A 32 -4.39 -2.99 1.31
C VAL A 32 -3.14 -3.00 0.43
N TRP A 33 -3.34 -2.97 -0.90
CA TRP A 33 -2.37 -2.94 -1.97
C TRP A 33 -1.82 -4.30 -2.39
N SER A 34 -1.23 -5.09 -1.49
CA SER A 34 -0.55 -6.34 -1.87
C SER A 34 -0.36 -7.30 -0.69
N ARG A 35 0.11 -8.52 -0.98
CA ARG A 35 0.46 -9.51 0.05
C ARG A 35 1.58 -9.05 0.99
N PHE A 36 2.48 -8.19 0.54
CA PHE A 36 3.56 -7.62 1.35
C PHE A 36 3.06 -6.59 2.38
N THR A 37 1.84 -6.13 2.19
CA THR A 37 1.16 -5.18 3.09
C THR A 37 -0.03 -5.80 3.82
N GLY A 38 -0.13 -7.14 3.81
CA GLY A 38 -1.10 -7.88 4.60
C GLY A 38 -2.42 -8.20 3.90
N GLY A 39 -2.51 -7.97 2.59
CA GLY A 39 -3.67 -8.28 1.76
C GLY A 39 -3.31 -9.02 0.47
N ASP A 40 -3.80 -8.54 -0.64
CA ASP A 40 -3.53 -9.07 -1.98
C ASP A 40 -3.63 -7.97 -3.05
N GLY A 41 -3.52 -8.33 -4.33
CA GLY A 41 -3.67 -7.44 -5.48
C GLY A 41 -2.37 -7.16 -6.21
N ALA A 42 -1.73 -6.02 -5.96
CA ALA A 42 -0.57 -5.57 -6.72
C ALA A 42 0.66 -6.46 -6.52
N PRO A 43 1.41 -6.75 -7.58
CA PRO A 43 2.61 -7.58 -7.50
C PRO A 43 3.78 -6.83 -6.82
N GLN A 44 4.74 -7.61 -6.31
CA GLN A 44 5.94 -7.15 -5.60
C GLN A 44 6.67 -6.01 -6.31
N TRP A 45 6.84 -6.10 -7.62
CA TRP A 45 7.59 -5.12 -8.40
C TRP A 45 7.02 -3.69 -8.29
N THR A 46 5.74 -3.51 -7.92
CA THR A 46 5.14 -2.18 -7.70
C THR A 46 5.77 -1.48 -6.49
N LEU A 47 6.06 -2.25 -5.44
CA LEU A 47 6.77 -1.77 -4.25
C LEU A 47 8.24 -1.51 -4.57
N ASP A 48 8.87 -2.45 -5.29
CA ASP A 48 10.27 -2.31 -5.75
C ASP A 48 10.49 -1.05 -6.59
N ALA A 49 9.55 -0.75 -7.49
CA ALA A 49 9.60 0.44 -8.35
C ALA A 49 9.48 1.74 -7.54
N CYS A 50 8.83 1.71 -6.39
CA CYS A 50 8.67 2.85 -5.48
C CYS A 50 9.74 2.91 -4.38
N GLY A 51 10.85 2.17 -4.52
CA GLY A 51 12.02 2.26 -3.65
C GLY A 51 11.98 1.44 -2.37
N PHE A 52 10.98 0.56 -2.19
CA PHE A 52 10.89 -0.29 -1.01
C PHE A 52 11.76 -1.55 -1.10
N LYS A 53 12.32 -1.98 0.04
CA LYS A 53 12.96 -3.29 0.19
C LYS A 53 11.89 -4.37 0.24
N THR A 54 11.94 -5.33 -0.66
CA THR A 54 10.96 -6.42 -0.74
C THR A 54 11.62 -7.81 -0.75
N ASP A 55 12.92 -7.87 -0.52
CA ASP A 55 13.72 -9.08 -0.39
C ASP A 55 13.48 -9.82 0.93
N ASP A 56 13.03 -9.10 1.98
CA ASP A 56 12.61 -9.67 3.25
C ASP A 56 11.10 -9.41 3.47
N GLU A 57 10.30 -10.47 3.35
CA GLU A 57 8.84 -10.37 3.53
C GLU A 57 8.42 -9.97 4.96
N SER A 58 9.28 -10.14 5.97
CA SER A 58 9.00 -9.77 7.37
C SER A 58 9.22 -8.30 7.64
N LEU A 59 10.02 -7.60 6.82
CA LEU A 59 10.54 -6.27 7.08
C LEU A 59 9.43 -5.26 7.42
N PHE A 60 8.37 -5.23 6.64
CA PHE A 60 7.28 -4.25 6.87
C PHE A 60 6.53 -4.51 8.18
N HIS A 61 6.42 -5.79 8.58
CA HIS A 61 5.82 -6.15 9.87
C HIS A 61 6.76 -5.79 11.04
N GLU A 62 8.03 -6.15 10.95
CA GLU A 62 9.02 -5.88 12.00
C GLU A 62 9.22 -4.39 12.24
N THR A 63 9.12 -3.58 11.20
CA THR A 63 9.22 -2.12 11.32
C THR A 63 7.92 -1.46 11.78
N GLY A 64 6.78 -2.17 11.76
CA GLY A 64 5.46 -1.61 12.04
C GLY A 64 4.84 -0.85 10.86
N CYS A 65 5.49 -0.89 9.67
CA CYS A 65 5.01 -0.22 8.46
C CYS A 65 3.89 -1.00 7.74
N ALA A 66 3.67 -2.26 8.11
CA ALA A 66 2.49 -3.06 7.77
C ALA A 66 2.23 -4.11 8.87
N VAL A 67 1.05 -4.75 8.83
CA VAL A 67 0.70 -5.88 9.69
C VAL A 67 0.52 -7.12 8.84
N LEU A 68 1.38 -8.11 9.04
CA LEU A 68 1.32 -9.40 8.35
C LEU A 68 0.91 -10.50 9.34
N HIS A 69 -0.27 -11.07 9.14
CA HIS A 69 -0.84 -12.04 10.08
C HIS A 69 0.02 -13.28 10.32
N LYS A 70 0.81 -13.72 9.33
CA LYS A 70 1.71 -14.86 9.47
C LYS A 70 2.83 -14.68 10.51
N TYR A 71 3.13 -13.43 10.87
CA TYR A 71 4.16 -13.08 11.87
C TYR A 71 3.60 -12.67 13.22
N ILE A 72 2.28 -12.75 13.41
CA ILE A 72 1.65 -12.45 14.71
C ILE A 72 1.62 -13.72 15.55
N ASP A 73 2.42 -13.74 16.63
CA ASP A 73 2.40 -14.79 17.63
C ASP A 73 1.34 -14.51 18.72
N GLY A 74 0.64 -15.58 19.17
CA GLY A 74 -0.33 -15.48 20.25
C GLY A 74 -1.75 -15.11 19.84
N ILE A 75 -2.44 -14.28 20.63
CA ILE A 75 -3.84 -13.89 20.39
C ILE A 75 -3.88 -12.97 19.18
N LYS A 76 -4.41 -13.49 18.06
CA LYS A 76 -4.63 -12.70 16.84
C LYS A 76 -5.91 -11.88 17.00
N PRO A 77 -5.84 -10.56 17.13
CA PRO A 77 -7.03 -9.73 17.06
C PRO A 77 -7.71 -9.93 15.71
N LYS A 78 -9.02 -10.11 15.74
CA LYS A 78 -9.79 -10.24 14.51
C LYS A 78 -9.69 -8.94 13.70
N MET A 79 -9.63 -9.06 12.37
CA MET A 79 -9.73 -7.91 11.45
C MET A 79 -8.61 -6.86 11.60
N LEU A 80 -7.38 -7.25 11.89
CA LEU A 80 -6.25 -6.29 11.91
C LEU A 80 -5.75 -5.90 10.51
N TRP A 81 -5.96 -6.73 9.50
CA TRP A 81 -5.48 -6.44 8.15
C TRP A 81 -6.00 -5.10 7.57
N PRO A 82 -7.27 -4.68 7.83
CA PRO A 82 -7.75 -3.39 7.31
C PRO A 82 -7.02 -2.19 7.90
N THR A 83 -6.37 -2.34 9.07
CA THR A 83 -5.56 -1.26 9.65
C THR A 83 -4.37 -0.89 8.77
N ASN A 84 -3.99 -1.76 7.83
CA ASN A 84 -2.94 -1.46 6.86
C ASN A 84 -3.28 -0.29 5.93
N TYR A 85 -4.57 0.03 5.71
CA TYR A 85 -4.96 1.26 5.00
C TYR A 85 -4.43 2.54 5.65
N CYS A 86 -4.17 2.49 6.96
CA CYS A 86 -3.60 3.61 7.74
C CYS A 86 -2.10 3.42 8.04
N LYS A 87 -1.43 2.41 7.45
CA LYS A 87 0.00 2.16 7.60
C LYS A 87 0.81 2.78 6.46
N LEU A 88 2.10 2.97 6.73
CA LEU A 88 2.99 3.68 5.83
C LEU A 88 2.95 3.18 4.39
N ILE A 89 3.20 1.88 4.19
CA ILE A 89 3.41 1.34 2.83
C ILE A 89 2.15 1.48 1.99
N THR A 90 1.01 1.02 2.50
CA THR A 90 -0.28 1.13 1.80
C THR A 90 -0.65 2.59 1.54
N GLY A 91 -0.46 3.46 2.55
CA GLY A 91 -0.71 4.89 2.41
C GLY A 91 0.12 5.53 1.30
N ILE A 92 1.42 5.22 1.23
CA ILE A 92 2.31 5.70 0.16
C ILE A 92 1.84 5.18 -1.20
N MET A 93 1.60 3.89 -1.34
CA MET A 93 1.30 3.30 -2.65
C MET A 93 0.02 3.86 -3.26
N PHE A 94 -1.04 4.03 -2.46
CA PHE A 94 -2.26 4.66 -2.95
C PHE A 94 -2.07 6.15 -3.25
N THR A 95 -1.28 6.87 -2.44
CA THR A 95 -0.96 8.28 -2.72
C THR A 95 -0.22 8.41 -4.05
N LEU A 96 0.80 7.58 -4.29
CA LEU A 96 1.57 7.60 -5.53
C LEU A 96 0.74 7.17 -6.74
N PHE A 97 -0.17 6.20 -6.56
CA PHE A 97 -1.03 5.73 -7.65
C PHE A 97 -2.05 6.81 -8.09
N PHE A 98 -2.69 7.50 -7.16
CA PHE A 98 -3.77 8.44 -7.49
C PHE A 98 -3.30 9.89 -7.66
N ALA A 99 -2.24 10.29 -6.98
CA ALA A 99 -1.79 11.69 -6.90
C ALA A 99 -0.27 11.85 -6.80
N GLY A 100 0.50 10.87 -7.29
CA GLY A 100 1.96 10.89 -7.24
C GLY A 100 2.57 12.12 -7.92
N ASP A 101 2.00 12.57 -9.04
CA ASP A 101 2.49 13.75 -9.77
C ASP A 101 2.31 15.05 -8.95
N THR A 102 1.31 15.10 -8.06
CA THR A 102 1.05 16.23 -7.17
C THR A 102 1.89 16.18 -5.90
N TYR A 103 1.98 15.01 -5.25
CA TYR A 103 2.58 14.89 -3.92
C TYR A 103 4.07 14.48 -3.94
N ALA A 104 4.54 13.93 -5.06
CA ALA A 104 5.94 13.59 -5.30
C ALA A 104 6.42 14.16 -6.66
N PRO A 105 6.28 15.48 -6.89
CA PRO A 105 6.54 16.08 -8.19
C PRO A 105 8.00 15.88 -8.62
N GLY A 106 8.20 15.58 -9.91
CA GLY A 106 9.51 15.38 -10.50
C GLY A 106 10.24 14.10 -10.12
N GLN A 107 9.67 13.27 -9.27
CA GLN A 107 10.23 11.97 -8.94
C GLN A 107 9.78 10.90 -9.95
N THR A 108 10.72 10.04 -10.33
CA THR A 108 10.52 9.02 -11.37
C THR A 108 10.94 7.64 -10.88
N VAL A 109 10.37 6.61 -11.49
CA VAL A 109 10.80 5.23 -11.25
C VAL A 109 12.24 5.05 -11.76
N ALA A 110 13.10 4.46 -10.94
CA ALA A 110 14.51 4.26 -11.24
C ALA A 110 14.70 3.56 -12.61
N GLY A 111 15.63 4.12 -13.43
CA GLY A 111 15.91 3.63 -14.77
C GLY A 111 14.85 3.97 -15.83
N THR A 112 13.86 4.80 -15.50
CA THR A 112 12.83 5.29 -16.42
C THR A 112 12.70 6.81 -16.35
N ASN A 113 11.92 7.40 -17.27
CA ASN A 113 11.50 8.80 -17.20
C ASN A 113 10.02 8.93 -16.77
N GLU A 114 9.41 7.84 -16.33
CA GLU A 114 8.01 7.84 -15.88
C GLU A 114 7.91 8.26 -14.42
N SER A 115 6.95 9.14 -14.10
CA SER A 115 6.56 9.40 -12.72
C SER A 115 6.00 8.13 -12.08
N PHE A 116 6.01 8.04 -10.74
CA PHE A 116 5.41 6.91 -10.03
C PHE A 116 3.95 6.71 -10.44
N GLN A 117 3.17 7.80 -10.51
CA GLN A 117 1.77 7.74 -10.92
C GLN A 117 1.60 7.18 -12.33
N ALA A 118 2.30 7.75 -13.30
CA ALA A 118 2.21 7.30 -14.68
C ALA A 118 2.61 5.84 -14.84
N HIS A 119 3.69 5.41 -14.18
CA HIS A 119 4.18 4.04 -14.23
C HIS A 119 3.19 3.04 -13.64
N LEU A 120 2.68 3.30 -12.42
CA LEU A 120 1.75 2.40 -11.75
C LEU A 120 0.42 2.32 -12.49
N GLN A 121 -0.16 3.47 -12.88
CA GLN A 121 -1.43 3.51 -13.61
C GLN A 121 -1.33 2.87 -15.00
N ARG A 122 -0.26 3.13 -15.75
CA ARG A 122 -0.06 2.51 -17.08
C ARG A 122 -0.03 1.00 -16.97
N ASN A 123 0.74 0.44 -16.04
CA ASN A 123 0.82 -1.01 -15.85
C ASN A 123 -0.53 -1.61 -15.41
N TYR A 124 -1.27 -0.92 -14.55
CA TYR A 124 -2.61 -1.34 -14.15
C TYR A 124 -3.59 -1.33 -15.33
N MET A 125 -3.58 -0.27 -16.13
CA MET A 125 -4.42 -0.18 -17.34
C MET A 125 -4.06 -1.22 -18.39
N ASP A 126 -2.78 -1.55 -18.54
CA ASP A 126 -2.33 -2.59 -19.47
C ASP A 126 -2.77 -3.99 -19.01
N TYR A 127 -2.81 -4.22 -17.69
CA TYR A 127 -3.43 -5.42 -17.13
C TYR A 127 -4.93 -5.49 -17.46
N LEU A 128 -5.70 -4.43 -17.19
CA LEU A 128 -7.14 -4.37 -17.50
C LEU A 128 -7.42 -4.58 -18.99
N LYS A 129 -6.66 -3.92 -19.87
CA LYS A 129 -6.76 -4.10 -21.32
C LYS A 129 -6.49 -5.55 -21.74
N ALA A 130 -5.51 -6.21 -21.13
CA ALA A 130 -5.19 -7.60 -21.44
C ALA A 130 -6.35 -8.54 -21.04
N VAL A 131 -6.94 -8.34 -19.85
CA VAL A 131 -8.12 -9.09 -19.40
C VAL A 131 -9.31 -8.82 -20.33
N ALA A 132 -9.63 -7.55 -20.56
CA ALA A 132 -10.75 -7.18 -21.45
C ALA A 132 -10.62 -7.78 -22.84
N LYS A 133 -9.42 -7.78 -23.42
CA LYS A 133 -9.15 -8.42 -24.71
C LYS A 133 -9.38 -9.93 -24.68
N ALA A 134 -8.99 -10.60 -23.60
CA ALA A 134 -9.14 -12.05 -23.46
C ALA A 134 -10.62 -12.48 -23.34
N VAL A 135 -11.46 -11.64 -22.72
CA VAL A 135 -12.87 -11.97 -22.46
C VAL A 135 -13.87 -11.30 -23.40
N LYS A 136 -13.39 -10.53 -24.37
CA LYS A 136 -14.24 -9.73 -25.30
C LYS A 136 -15.35 -10.53 -26.00
N ALA A 137 -15.11 -11.81 -26.33
CA ALA A 137 -16.04 -12.67 -27.03
C ALA A 137 -16.89 -13.56 -26.11
N LYS A 138 -16.90 -13.27 -24.78
CA LYS A 138 -17.62 -14.05 -23.78
C LYS A 138 -18.96 -13.36 -23.46
N ASP A 139 -20.05 -13.92 -23.92
CA ASP A 139 -21.41 -13.34 -23.83
C ASP A 139 -21.92 -13.27 -22.39
N ASN A 140 -21.37 -14.11 -21.50
CA ASN A 140 -21.71 -14.14 -20.10
C ASN A 140 -20.86 -13.20 -19.22
N VAL A 141 -19.93 -12.44 -19.78
CA VAL A 141 -19.22 -11.35 -19.06
C VAL A 141 -20.00 -10.06 -19.26
N ILE A 142 -20.66 -9.59 -18.20
CA ILE A 142 -21.57 -8.43 -18.25
C ILE A 142 -20.93 -7.09 -17.93
N GLY A 143 -19.69 -7.10 -17.40
CA GLY A 143 -19.01 -5.84 -17.08
C GLY A 143 -17.71 -6.02 -16.28
N PHE A 144 -17.15 -4.86 -15.91
CA PHE A 144 -15.91 -4.74 -15.16
C PHE A 144 -16.08 -3.76 -14.02
N GLY A 145 -15.55 -4.12 -12.84
CA GLY A 145 -15.19 -3.15 -11.80
C GLY A 145 -13.89 -2.41 -12.19
N SER A 146 -13.69 -1.24 -11.63
CA SER A 146 -12.46 -0.48 -11.89
C SER A 146 -11.32 -0.87 -10.95
N MET A 147 -11.61 -1.02 -9.66
CA MET A 147 -10.70 -1.45 -8.59
C MET A 147 -11.53 -1.70 -7.33
N ASN A 148 -11.25 -2.79 -6.62
CA ASN A 148 -11.89 -3.06 -5.33
C ASN A 148 -11.40 -2.08 -4.26
N GLU A 149 -12.32 -1.46 -3.52
CA GLU A 149 -12.13 -0.67 -2.30
C GLU A 149 -10.81 0.16 -2.24
N PRO A 150 -10.54 1.07 -3.22
CA PRO A 150 -9.31 1.84 -3.22
C PRO A 150 -9.27 2.81 -2.04
N SER A 151 -8.07 3.01 -1.46
CA SER A 151 -7.84 4.04 -0.44
C SER A 151 -7.42 5.36 -1.07
N SER A 152 -7.68 6.47 -0.38
CA SER A 152 -7.09 7.76 -0.72
C SER A 152 -5.59 7.84 -0.39
N GLY A 153 -5.05 6.87 0.34
CA GLY A 153 -3.72 7.00 0.92
C GLY A 153 -3.66 8.21 1.87
N PHE A 154 -2.66 9.07 1.68
CA PHE A 154 -2.51 10.31 2.46
C PHE A 154 -3.13 11.53 1.76
N VAL A 155 -3.72 11.37 0.58
CA VAL A 155 -4.33 12.48 -0.18
C VAL A 155 -5.40 13.17 0.67
N GLY A 156 -5.32 14.49 0.76
CA GLY A 156 -6.27 15.32 1.51
C GLY A 156 -6.06 15.34 3.02
N GLN A 157 -5.01 14.73 3.54
CA GLN A 157 -4.73 14.77 4.98
C GLN A 157 -4.21 16.15 5.39
N CYS A 158 -4.98 16.84 6.25
CA CYS A 158 -4.71 18.22 6.67
C CYS A 158 -3.57 18.34 7.71
N ASP A 159 -3.24 17.27 8.42
CA ASP A 159 -2.24 17.29 9.49
C ASP A 159 -1.57 15.93 9.63
N LEU A 160 -0.31 15.83 9.23
CA LEU A 160 0.47 14.60 9.29
C LEU A 160 0.81 14.15 10.73
N ASN A 161 0.63 15.01 11.73
CA ASN A 161 0.76 14.62 13.13
C ASN A 161 -0.48 13.90 13.68
N LYS A 162 -1.51 13.72 12.86
CA LYS A 162 -2.71 12.96 13.21
C LYS A 162 -2.74 11.61 12.51
N THR A 163 -3.48 10.67 13.12
CA THR A 163 -3.78 9.38 12.49
C THR A 163 -4.88 9.52 11.44
N THR A 164 -4.81 8.70 10.40
CA THR A 164 -5.90 8.52 9.43
C THR A 164 -6.90 7.44 9.87
N SER A 165 -6.60 6.72 10.95
CA SER A 165 -7.47 5.63 11.43
C SER A 165 -8.80 6.18 11.93
N PRO A 166 -9.94 5.72 11.40
CA PRO A 166 -11.27 6.15 11.86
C PRO A 166 -11.62 5.63 13.25
N ALA A 167 -10.97 4.54 13.68
CA ALA A 167 -11.12 3.96 15.00
C ALA A 167 -9.80 3.36 15.47
N PRO A 168 -9.43 3.49 16.76
CA PRO A 168 -8.21 2.92 17.27
C PRO A 168 -8.31 1.40 17.28
N LEU A 169 -7.50 0.74 16.44
CA LEU A 169 -7.35 -0.72 16.35
C LEU A 169 -5.92 -1.05 15.95
N GLY A 170 -5.32 -2.05 16.58
CA GLY A 170 -3.89 -2.36 16.43
C GLY A 170 -3.00 -1.25 16.99
N HIS A 171 -1.81 -1.07 16.44
CA HIS A 171 -0.96 0.07 16.76
C HIS A 171 -1.43 1.31 16.00
N VAL A 172 -1.77 2.35 16.73
CA VAL A 172 -2.24 3.62 16.19
C VAL A 172 -1.08 4.60 16.15
N LEU A 173 -0.85 5.15 14.95
CA LEU A 173 0.25 6.07 14.64
C LEU A 173 -0.32 7.28 13.88
N SER A 174 0.32 8.41 14.05
CA SER A 174 0.18 9.50 13.07
C SER A 174 0.89 9.12 11.76
N THR A 175 0.55 9.83 10.70
CA THR A 175 1.22 9.62 9.41
C THR A 175 2.72 9.92 9.50
N PHE A 176 3.09 10.98 10.21
CA PHE A 176 4.50 11.33 10.41
C PHE A 176 5.26 10.30 11.24
N GLU A 177 4.66 9.77 12.32
CA GLU A 177 5.25 8.65 13.07
C GLU A 177 5.44 7.40 12.20
N SER A 178 4.52 7.14 11.27
CA SER A 178 4.69 6.06 10.29
C SER A 178 5.89 6.32 9.35
N MET A 179 6.10 7.57 8.90
CA MET A 179 7.28 7.95 8.12
C MET A 179 8.58 7.77 8.93
N GLN A 180 8.58 8.10 10.21
CA GLN A 180 9.71 7.86 11.11
C GLN A 180 10.05 6.37 11.23
N LEU A 181 9.05 5.49 11.33
CA LEU A 181 9.28 4.04 11.27
C LEU A 181 9.93 3.62 9.96
N GLY A 182 9.47 4.18 8.84
CA GLY A 182 9.98 3.87 7.50
C GLY A 182 11.47 4.14 7.31
N ILE A 183 12.02 5.16 7.97
CA ILE A 183 13.44 5.50 7.91
C ILE A 183 14.28 4.82 9.00
N GLY A 184 13.70 3.93 9.78
CA GLY A 184 14.45 3.16 10.78
C GLY A 184 14.37 3.68 12.21
N MET A 185 13.50 4.62 12.51
CA MET A 185 13.36 5.12 13.89
C MET A 185 12.51 4.19 14.75
N LYS A 186 12.80 4.19 16.05
CA LYS A 186 11.92 3.60 17.07
C LYS A 186 10.80 4.58 17.38
N VAL A 187 9.56 4.10 17.35
CA VAL A 187 8.38 4.90 17.70
C VAL A 187 7.56 4.18 18.76
N LYS A 188 7.10 4.91 19.77
CA LYS A 188 6.16 4.40 20.76
C LYS A 188 4.73 4.60 20.27
N ALA A 189 3.96 3.52 20.20
CA ALA A 189 2.59 3.54 19.73
C ALA A 189 1.62 2.88 20.71
N PRO A 190 0.44 3.45 20.95
CA PRO A 190 -0.60 2.78 21.71
C PRO A 190 -1.16 1.59 20.91
N PHE A 191 -1.40 0.48 21.60
CA PHE A 191 -1.95 -0.74 21.03
C PHE A 191 -3.36 -1.00 21.54
N PHE A 192 -4.26 -1.26 20.60
CA PHE A 192 -5.67 -1.55 20.81
C PHE A 192 -6.01 -2.93 20.23
N PRO A 193 -6.18 -3.99 21.06
CA PRO A 193 -6.53 -5.34 20.59
C PRO A 193 -7.94 -5.43 20.00
N SER A 194 -8.81 -4.50 20.36
CA SER A 194 -10.12 -4.28 19.72
C SER A 194 -10.46 -2.79 19.75
N PRO A 195 -11.43 -2.32 18.94
CA PRO A 195 -11.75 -0.90 18.85
C PRO A 195 -12.00 -0.27 20.21
N PHE A 196 -11.31 0.85 20.47
CA PHE A 196 -11.40 1.66 21.70
C PHE A 196 -10.92 0.98 23.00
N ILE A 197 -10.42 -0.27 22.96
CA ILE A 197 -9.87 -0.95 24.14
C ILE A 197 -8.35 -0.81 24.13
N PHE A 198 -7.83 0.15 24.91
CA PHE A 198 -6.38 0.34 25.10
C PHE A 198 -5.79 -0.83 25.92
N ARG A 199 -4.61 -1.30 25.51
CA ARG A 199 -3.88 -2.36 26.21
C ARG A 199 -2.50 -1.94 26.69
N SER A 200 -1.68 -1.36 25.82
CA SER A 200 -0.28 -1.06 26.09
C SER A 200 0.24 0.08 25.23
N ILE A 201 1.43 0.57 25.58
CA ILE A 201 2.26 1.38 24.69
C ILE A 201 3.46 0.53 24.30
N ASP A 202 3.57 0.19 23.02
CA ASP A 202 4.62 -0.66 22.51
C ASP A 202 5.67 0.17 21.76
N THR A 203 6.93 -0.28 21.78
CA THR A 203 7.98 0.30 20.95
C THR A 203 8.10 -0.48 19.66
N LEU A 204 7.78 0.15 18.54
CA LEU A 204 7.90 -0.40 17.21
C LEU A 204 9.30 -0.17 16.63
N ASN A 205 9.67 -0.97 15.63
CA ASN A 205 10.96 -0.93 14.94
C ASN A 205 12.16 -0.98 15.88
N GLN A 206 12.17 -1.95 16.79
CA GLN A 206 13.23 -2.07 17.83
C GLN A 206 14.63 -2.25 17.22
N HIS A 207 14.71 -2.86 16.01
CA HIS A 207 15.96 -3.10 15.29
C HIS A 207 16.38 -1.96 14.36
N GLN A 208 15.63 -0.86 14.33
CA GLN A 208 15.93 0.35 13.55
C GLN A 208 16.20 0.06 12.06
N LYS A 209 15.40 -0.83 11.48
CA LYS A 209 15.46 -1.18 10.05
C LYS A 209 14.70 -0.15 9.20
N SER A 210 15.32 0.31 8.10
CA SER A 210 14.63 1.12 7.10
C SER A 210 13.92 0.25 6.08
N VAL A 211 12.72 0.66 5.67
CA VAL A 211 11.97 0.01 4.58
C VAL A 211 12.44 0.45 3.19
N TRP A 212 13.20 1.53 3.10
CA TRP A 212 13.75 2.07 1.86
C TRP A 212 15.03 1.34 1.43
N LYS A 213 15.22 1.12 0.13
CA LYS A 213 16.45 0.54 -0.43
C LYS A 213 17.66 1.42 -0.14
N SER A 214 17.47 2.74 -0.23
CA SER A 214 18.44 3.76 0.14
C SER A 214 17.73 5.02 0.65
N GLU A 215 18.47 5.91 1.30
CA GLU A 215 17.92 7.21 1.74
C GLU A 215 17.44 8.08 0.58
N SER A 216 18.05 7.95 -0.60
CA SER A 216 17.67 8.67 -1.80
C SER A 216 16.36 8.19 -2.43
N GLU A 217 15.83 7.06 -1.99
CA GLU A 217 14.56 6.50 -2.47
C GLU A 217 13.38 6.83 -1.55
N ASP A 218 13.62 7.54 -0.46
CA ASP A 218 12.53 8.02 0.39
C ASP A 218 11.74 9.14 -0.29
N VAL A 219 10.59 8.76 -0.79
CA VAL A 219 9.71 9.63 -1.59
C VAL A 219 9.31 10.90 -0.85
N TRP A 220 9.04 10.82 0.45
CA TRP A 220 8.56 11.98 1.21
C TRP A 220 9.67 12.92 1.64
N ARG A 221 10.86 12.40 1.92
CA ARG A 221 12.05 13.21 2.10
C ARG A 221 12.41 13.96 0.82
N ASN A 222 12.37 13.27 -0.33
CA ASN A 222 12.61 13.86 -1.64
C ASN A 222 11.56 14.91 -2.05
N ALA A 223 10.30 14.70 -1.62
CA ALA A 223 9.21 15.66 -1.81
C ALA A 223 9.25 16.85 -0.83
N GLY A 224 10.23 16.91 0.09
CA GLY A 224 10.35 17.99 1.07
C GLY A 224 9.29 17.98 2.16
N VAL A 225 8.62 16.85 2.40
CA VAL A 225 7.64 16.69 3.48
C VAL A 225 8.31 16.81 4.83
N TYR A 226 9.51 16.23 4.95
CA TYR A 226 10.35 16.36 6.12
C TYR A 226 11.84 16.42 5.74
N THR A 227 12.66 16.91 6.64
CA THR A 227 14.13 16.93 6.55
C THR A 227 14.74 16.22 7.75
N ILE A 228 16.03 15.92 7.67
CA ILE A 228 16.78 15.36 8.81
C ILE A 228 17.54 16.49 9.51
N GLY A 229 17.26 16.67 10.79
CA GLY A 229 17.94 17.67 11.62
C GLY A 229 19.37 17.25 11.99
N ASN A 230 20.10 18.17 12.63
CA ASN A 230 21.48 17.94 13.08
C ASN A 230 21.63 16.82 14.10
N ASP A 231 20.56 16.49 14.80
CA ASP A 231 20.48 15.37 15.77
C ASP A 231 20.05 14.05 15.12
N ALA A 232 20.08 13.98 13.78
CA ALA A 232 19.64 12.86 12.96
C ALA A 232 18.14 12.50 13.11
N ARG A 233 17.32 13.41 13.63
CA ARG A 233 15.87 13.23 13.73
C ARG A 233 15.14 13.90 12.57
N PRO A 234 14.06 13.31 12.07
CA PRO A 234 13.24 13.94 11.06
C PRO A 234 12.45 15.11 11.67
N ILE A 235 12.43 16.20 10.94
CA ILE A 235 11.70 17.43 11.24
C ILE A 235 10.68 17.63 10.15
N LEU A 236 9.41 17.66 10.51
CA LEU A 236 8.31 17.89 9.58
C LEU A 236 8.39 19.31 9.05
N VAL A 237 8.47 19.46 7.73
CA VAL A 237 8.55 20.74 7.03
C VAL A 237 7.18 21.10 6.46
N ASN A 238 6.50 20.14 5.83
CA ASN A 238 5.16 20.31 5.31
C ASN A 238 4.21 19.32 6.01
N SER A 239 3.37 19.83 6.90
CA SER A 239 2.43 19.01 7.68
C SER A 239 1.14 18.69 6.94
N ASN A 240 0.95 19.19 5.73
CA ASN A 240 -0.33 19.22 5.05
C ASN A 240 -0.27 18.56 3.68
N PHE A 241 -1.10 17.54 3.47
CA PHE A 241 -1.34 16.85 2.21
C PHE A 241 -2.70 17.26 1.59
N THR A 242 -3.19 18.44 1.89
CA THR A 242 -4.30 19.02 1.12
C THR A 242 -3.78 19.42 -0.26
N LEU A 243 -4.66 19.39 -1.25
CA LEU A 243 -4.35 19.90 -2.57
C LEU A 243 -3.90 21.35 -2.48
N PRO A 244 -2.89 21.76 -3.28
CA PRO A 244 -2.49 23.16 -3.38
C PRO A 244 -3.62 24.04 -3.90
#